data_db9d458c15730afd516a44dd226a530e
#
_entry.id   db9d458c15730afd516a44dd226a530e
#
_cell.length_a   1.000
_cell.length_b   1.000
_cell.length_c   1.000
_cell.angle_alpha   90.00
_cell.angle_beta   90.00
_cell.angle_gamma   90.00
#
_symmetry.space_group_name_H-M   'P 1'
#
loop_
_entity.id
_entity.type
_entity.pdbx_description
1 polymer ?
#
loop_
_entity_poly.entity_id
_entity_poly.type
_entity_poly.pdbx_seq_one_letter_code
_entity_poly.pdbx_strand_id
1 'polypeptide(L)'
;MAAHFDYDLSRLSDRVLSHAPTTEAIAKVSRYYGVNVAIDEARLFRGIGFHLGTEVLGEDENRVFDAFFSSRLPALMASLGRATVRLNNVAVPADVWFKRHIVAEADHFAAGIDSANLAFEHYSGRSSRTQLRHWVAEGIQAVASVQRDVMRTILVD
;
A
#
# COMPACT_ATOMS: atom_id res chain seq x y z
N MET A 1 8.82 4.46 16.31
CA MET A 1 8.11 5.76 16.29
C MET A 1 7.30 5.99 17.58
N ALA A 2 6.34 5.12 17.92
CA ALA A 2 5.50 5.31 19.11
C ALA A 2 6.30 5.54 20.43
N ALA A 3 7.32 4.72 20.70
CA ALA A 3 8.18 4.88 21.86
C ALA A 3 8.98 6.20 21.88
N HIS A 4 9.26 6.78 20.70
CA HIS A 4 9.96 8.06 20.60
C HIS A 4 9.10 9.25 21.04
N PHE A 5 7.78 9.14 20.85
CA PHE A 5 6.81 10.17 21.21
C PHE A 5 6.09 9.87 22.53
N ASP A 6 6.48 8.82 23.23
CA ASP A 6 5.75 8.33 24.42
C ASP A 6 4.26 8.07 24.10
N TYR A 7 3.99 7.52 22.92
CA TYR A 7 2.65 7.37 22.40
C TYR A 7 2.09 5.98 22.71
N ASP A 8 0.92 5.94 23.35
CA ASP A 8 0.20 4.70 23.62
C ASP A 8 -0.42 4.16 22.32
N LEU A 9 0.17 3.08 21.79
CA LEU A 9 -0.28 2.42 20.56
C LEU A 9 -1.71 1.87 20.67
N SER A 10 -2.18 1.52 21.88
CA SER A 10 -3.55 1.05 22.06
C SER A 10 -4.54 2.18 21.74
N ARG A 11 -4.27 3.39 22.23
CA ARG A 11 -5.09 4.58 21.92
C ARG A 11 -5.05 4.97 20.44
N LEU A 12 -3.91 4.78 19.78
CA LEU A 12 -3.82 5.02 18.33
C LEU A 12 -4.70 4.04 17.56
N SER A 13 -4.65 2.75 17.94
CA SER A 13 -5.49 1.71 17.34
C SER A 13 -6.96 2.05 17.46
N ASP A 14 -7.42 2.41 18.66
CA ASP A 14 -8.82 2.77 18.90
C ASP A 14 -9.25 4.00 18.09
N ARG A 15 -8.39 5.02 18.00
CA ARG A 15 -8.67 6.22 17.20
C ARG A 15 -8.75 5.92 15.71
N VAL A 16 -7.84 5.11 15.18
CA VAL A 16 -7.83 4.70 13.76
C VAL A 16 -9.08 3.87 13.46
N LEU A 17 -9.42 2.91 14.31
CA LEU A 17 -10.58 2.04 14.10
C LEU A 17 -11.91 2.76 14.30
N SER A 18 -11.96 3.84 15.10
CA SER A 18 -13.15 4.67 15.27
C SER A 18 -13.32 5.74 14.20
N HIS A 19 -12.29 6.02 13.40
CA HIS A 19 -12.35 7.01 12.32
C HIS A 19 -13.03 6.41 11.08
N ALA A 20 -14.29 6.77 10.86
CA ALA A 20 -15.12 6.19 9.80
C ALA A 20 -14.49 6.23 8.39
N PRO A 21 -13.88 7.36 7.91
CA PRO A 21 -13.24 7.39 6.62
C PRO A 21 -12.07 6.41 6.47
N THR A 22 -11.24 6.25 7.52
CA THR A 22 -10.15 5.27 7.54
C THR A 22 -10.69 3.84 7.47
N THR A 23 -11.72 3.53 8.24
CA THR A 23 -12.37 2.21 8.23
C THR A 23 -12.97 1.90 6.86
N GLU A 24 -13.59 2.88 6.21
CA GLU A 24 -14.13 2.73 4.86
C GLU A 24 -13.03 2.49 3.82
N ALA A 25 -11.92 3.22 3.90
CA ALA A 25 -10.77 3.02 3.01
C ALA A 25 -10.16 1.62 3.19
N ILE A 26 -9.96 1.16 4.43
CA ILE A 26 -9.51 -0.21 4.72
C ILE A 26 -10.48 -1.25 4.14
N ALA A 27 -11.78 -1.05 4.28
CA ALA A 27 -12.79 -1.95 3.73
C ALA A 27 -12.77 -1.97 2.18
N LYS A 28 -12.51 -0.85 1.53
CA LYS A 28 -12.33 -0.79 0.06
C LYS A 28 -11.10 -1.58 -0.37
N VAL A 29 -9.93 -1.34 0.24
CA VAL A 29 -8.69 -2.09 -0.03
C VAL A 29 -8.90 -3.59 0.17
N SER A 30 -9.47 -3.99 1.31
CA SER A 30 -9.72 -5.39 1.63
C SER A 30 -10.60 -6.10 0.60
N ARG A 31 -11.60 -5.40 0.03
CA ARG A 31 -12.45 -5.95 -1.03
C ARG A 31 -11.69 -6.21 -2.33
N TYR A 32 -10.75 -5.34 -2.70
CA TYR A 32 -9.92 -5.54 -3.90
C TYR A 32 -8.94 -6.71 -3.72
N TYR A 33 -8.41 -6.92 -2.52
CA TYR A 33 -7.58 -8.08 -2.20
C TYR A 33 -8.39 -9.37 -1.94
N GLY A 34 -9.71 -9.34 -2.09
CA GLY A 34 -10.55 -10.53 -1.97
C GLY A 34 -10.70 -11.05 -0.54
N VAL A 35 -10.44 -10.23 0.47
CA VAL A 35 -10.57 -10.64 1.88
C VAL A 35 -12.04 -10.89 2.20
N ASN A 36 -12.35 -12.11 2.67
CA ASN A 36 -13.70 -12.55 3.08
C ASN A 36 -14.77 -12.50 1.97
N VAL A 37 -14.38 -12.58 0.69
CA VAL A 37 -15.32 -12.64 -0.44
C VAL A 37 -14.98 -13.79 -1.38
N ALA A 38 -15.99 -14.34 -2.05
CA ALA A 38 -15.77 -15.30 -3.12
C ALA A 38 -15.05 -14.62 -4.29
N ILE A 39 -14.01 -15.25 -4.79
CA ILE A 39 -13.21 -14.73 -5.90
C ILE A 39 -13.77 -15.33 -7.19
N ASP A 40 -14.35 -14.48 -8.05
CA ASP A 40 -14.65 -14.78 -9.44
C ASP A 40 -13.54 -14.22 -10.37
N GLU A 41 -13.63 -14.50 -11.67
CA GLU A 41 -12.65 -14.04 -12.67
C GLU A 41 -12.47 -12.52 -12.65
N ALA A 42 -13.57 -11.78 -12.60
CA ALA A 42 -13.52 -10.32 -12.59
C ALA A 42 -12.84 -9.77 -11.34
N ARG A 43 -13.12 -10.34 -10.18
CA ARG A 43 -12.47 -9.94 -8.92
C ARG A 43 -10.99 -10.28 -8.90
N LEU A 44 -10.62 -11.46 -9.40
CA LEU A 44 -9.22 -11.86 -9.49
C LEU A 44 -8.41 -10.85 -10.32
N PHE A 45 -8.89 -10.54 -11.53
CA PHE A 45 -8.15 -9.64 -12.42
C PHE A 45 -8.21 -8.17 -11.98
N ARG A 46 -9.29 -7.72 -11.36
CA ARG A 46 -9.32 -6.41 -10.68
C ARG A 46 -8.37 -6.37 -9.48
N GLY A 47 -8.26 -7.45 -8.72
CA GLY A 47 -7.30 -7.58 -7.62
C GLY A 47 -5.86 -7.49 -8.09
N ILE A 48 -5.52 -8.18 -9.18
CA ILE A 48 -4.19 -8.08 -9.84
C ILE A 48 -3.93 -6.62 -10.27
N GLY A 49 -4.88 -5.98 -10.92
CA GLY A 49 -4.76 -4.58 -11.32
C GLY A 49 -4.63 -3.63 -10.14
N PHE A 50 -5.38 -3.86 -9.07
CA PHE A 50 -5.28 -3.06 -7.84
C PHE A 50 -3.88 -3.19 -7.22
N HIS A 51 -3.35 -4.41 -7.13
CA HIS A 51 -2.00 -4.63 -6.63
C HIS A 51 -0.94 -3.93 -7.50
N LEU A 52 -1.01 -4.08 -8.83
CA LEU A 52 -0.11 -3.36 -9.73
C LEU A 52 -0.18 -1.83 -9.54
N GLY A 53 -1.38 -1.30 -9.33
CA GLY A 53 -1.57 0.12 -9.05
C GLY A 53 -0.94 0.56 -7.74
N THR A 54 -0.95 -0.27 -6.70
CA THR A 54 -0.29 0.04 -5.42
C THR A 54 1.23 0.08 -5.57
N GLU A 55 1.82 -0.83 -6.35
CA GLU A 55 3.28 -0.85 -6.58
C GLU A 55 3.75 0.37 -7.40
N VAL A 56 3.01 0.76 -8.45
CA VAL A 56 3.33 1.96 -9.24
C VAL A 56 3.29 3.24 -8.41
N LEU A 57 2.27 3.39 -7.58
CA LEU A 57 2.10 4.60 -6.77
C LEU A 57 2.96 4.58 -5.52
N GLY A 58 3.33 3.40 -5.01
CA GLY A 58 4.11 3.22 -3.80
C GLY A 58 5.50 3.86 -3.88
N GLU A 59 6.17 3.77 -5.03
CA GLU A 59 7.48 4.39 -5.23
C GLU A 59 7.42 5.91 -5.06
N ASP A 60 6.51 6.57 -5.76
CA ASP A 60 6.35 8.02 -5.70
C ASP A 60 5.85 8.47 -4.31
N GLU A 61 4.93 7.74 -3.71
CA GLU A 61 4.41 8.01 -2.37
C GLU A 61 5.52 7.95 -1.31
N ASN A 62 6.35 6.92 -1.33
CA ASN A 62 7.47 6.78 -0.41
C ASN A 62 8.53 7.88 -0.60
N ARG A 63 8.81 8.30 -1.84
CA ARG A 63 9.70 9.43 -2.12
C ARG A 63 9.13 10.75 -1.60
N VAL A 64 7.84 10.99 -1.77
CA VAL A 64 7.15 12.18 -1.25
C VAL A 64 7.20 12.18 0.29
N PHE A 65 6.93 11.06 0.94
CA PHE A 65 7.01 10.95 2.39
C PHE A 65 8.43 11.16 2.91
N ASP A 66 9.45 10.54 2.29
CA ASP A 66 10.84 10.75 2.69
C ASP A 66 11.25 12.22 2.56
N ALA A 67 10.94 12.86 1.44
CA ALA A 67 11.21 14.28 1.22
C ALA A 67 10.48 15.17 2.24
N PHE A 68 9.22 14.89 2.52
CA PHE A 68 8.42 15.63 3.51
C PHE A 68 9.01 15.48 4.91
N PHE A 69 9.22 14.26 5.39
CA PHE A 69 9.73 14.01 6.73
C PHE A 69 11.15 14.55 6.90
N SER A 70 12.02 14.39 5.90
CA SER A 70 13.39 14.91 5.93
C SER A 70 13.43 16.42 5.97
N SER A 71 12.53 17.11 5.27
CA SER A 71 12.50 18.58 5.23
C SER A 71 11.75 19.20 6.41
N ARG A 72 10.64 18.60 6.86
CA ARG A 72 9.76 19.15 7.89
C ARG A 72 10.10 18.67 9.30
N LEU A 73 10.64 17.46 9.42
CA LEU A 73 10.94 16.81 10.68
C LEU A 73 12.37 16.23 10.71
N PRO A 74 13.41 17.04 10.38
CA PRO A 74 14.79 16.55 10.26
C PRO A 74 15.33 15.96 11.57
N ALA A 75 14.94 16.51 12.72
CA ALA A 75 15.34 15.97 14.02
C ALA A 75 14.74 14.59 14.29
N LEU A 76 13.48 14.35 13.86
CA LEU A 76 12.84 13.04 13.93
C LEU A 76 13.57 12.04 13.04
N MET A 77 13.82 12.39 11.77
CA MET A 77 14.51 11.50 10.82
C MET A 77 15.92 11.15 11.30
N ALA A 78 16.66 12.12 11.83
CA ALA A 78 17.97 11.87 12.44
C ALA A 78 17.88 10.97 13.69
N SER A 79 16.83 11.08 14.48
CA SER A 79 16.58 10.19 15.62
C SER A 79 16.24 8.78 15.19
N LEU A 80 15.36 8.61 14.19
CA LEU A 80 14.98 7.31 13.63
C LEU A 80 16.19 6.59 13.00
N GLY A 81 17.05 7.33 12.28
CA GLY A 81 18.26 6.75 11.68
C GLY A 81 19.29 6.26 12.72
N ARG A 82 19.27 6.82 13.94
CA ARG A 82 20.11 6.34 15.06
C ARG A 82 19.43 5.28 15.92
N ALA A 83 18.11 5.24 15.92
CA ALA A 83 17.35 4.26 16.67
C ALA A 83 17.36 2.91 15.96
N THR A 84 17.33 1.84 16.75
CA THR A 84 17.30 0.47 16.24
C THR A 84 16.01 -0.20 16.68
N VAL A 85 15.34 -0.88 15.75
CA VAL A 85 14.19 -1.74 16.01
C VAL A 85 14.53 -3.19 15.68
N ARG A 86 13.80 -4.13 16.27
CA ARG A 86 13.95 -5.56 15.95
C ARG A 86 12.83 -6.00 15.02
N LEU A 87 13.20 -6.47 13.84
CA LEU A 87 12.31 -7.16 12.89
C LEU A 87 12.78 -8.62 12.78
N ASN A 88 11.92 -9.58 13.10
CA ASN A 88 12.24 -11.00 13.07
C ASN A 88 13.59 -11.32 13.76
N ASN A 89 13.83 -10.75 14.95
CA ASN A 89 15.07 -10.84 15.73
C ASN A 89 16.32 -10.20 15.08
N VAL A 90 16.21 -9.55 13.95
CA VAL A 90 17.30 -8.79 13.32
C VAL A 90 17.18 -7.32 13.76
N ALA A 91 18.28 -6.74 14.23
CA ALA A 91 18.35 -5.32 14.56
C ALA A 91 18.53 -4.51 13.27
N VAL A 92 17.63 -3.56 13.03
CA VAL A 92 17.64 -2.69 11.85
C VAL A 92 17.41 -1.24 12.27
N PRO A 93 17.88 -0.23 11.51
CA PRO A 93 17.54 1.17 11.77
C PRO A 93 16.02 1.39 11.75
N ALA A 94 15.51 2.27 12.61
CA ALA A 94 14.07 2.52 12.70
C ALA A 94 13.47 3.22 11.46
N ASP A 95 14.31 3.84 10.63
CA ASP A 95 13.95 4.43 9.34
C ASP A 95 14.04 3.44 8.15
N VAL A 96 14.41 2.18 8.42
CA VAL A 96 14.62 1.16 7.38
C VAL A 96 13.41 0.98 6.46
N TRP A 97 12.19 1.15 7.01
CA TRP A 97 10.97 0.97 6.23
C TRP A 97 10.91 1.96 5.05
N PHE A 98 11.09 3.26 5.30
CA PHE A 98 11.09 4.27 4.24
C PHE A 98 12.20 4.03 3.21
N LYS A 99 13.44 3.83 3.66
CA LYS A 99 14.59 3.65 2.79
C LYS A 99 14.52 2.38 1.93
N ARG A 100 13.99 1.31 2.51
CA ARG A 100 13.86 0.03 1.79
C ARG A 100 12.75 0.07 0.75
N HIS A 101 11.61 0.70 1.06
CA HIS A 101 10.49 0.78 0.11
C HIS A 101 10.85 1.60 -1.13
N ILE A 102 11.54 2.73 -1.00
CA ILE A 102 11.99 3.51 -2.16
C ILE A 102 12.81 2.66 -3.16
N VAL A 103 13.59 1.71 -2.66
CA VAL A 103 14.42 0.83 -3.52
C VAL A 103 13.67 -0.41 -3.98
N ALA A 104 12.81 -0.97 -3.14
CA ALA A 104 12.14 -2.23 -3.39
C ALA A 104 10.93 -2.12 -4.33
N GLU A 105 10.29 -0.96 -4.43
CA GLU A 105 9.04 -0.80 -5.20
C GLU A 105 9.23 -1.07 -6.69
N ALA A 106 10.38 -0.72 -7.28
CA ALA A 106 10.67 -1.04 -8.67
C ALA A 106 10.72 -2.57 -8.92
N ASP A 107 11.33 -3.32 -7.98
CA ASP A 107 11.40 -4.78 -8.05
C ASP A 107 10.01 -5.41 -7.78
N HIS A 108 9.24 -4.85 -6.85
CA HIS A 108 7.87 -5.28 -6.58
C HIS A 108 6.97 -5.06 -7.79
N PHE A 109 7.07 -3.91 -8.45
CA PHE A 109 6.30 -3.64 -9.66
C PHE A 109 6.66 -4.61 -10.78
N ALA A 110 7.96 -4.88 -11.01
CA ALA A 110 8.41 -5.86 -12.00
C ALA A 110 7.86 -7.26 -11.70
N ALA A 111 7.96 -7.71 -10.45
CA ALA A 111 7.39 -8.99 -10.00
C ALA A 111 5.86 -9.04 -10.15
N GLY A 112 5.18 -7.92 -9.91
CA GLY A 112 3.75 -7.76 -10.11
C GLY A 112 3.35 -7.91 -11.59
N ILE A 113 4.10 -7.30 -12.51
CA ILE A 113 3.91 -7.45 -13.97
C ILE A 113 4.11 -8.91 -14.39
N ASP A 114 5.17 -9.57 -13.91
CA ASP A 114 5.42 -10.97 -14.23
C ASP A 114 4.29 -11.88 -13.72
N SER A 115 3.81 -11.63 -12.51
CA SER A 115 2.68 -12.35 -11.93
C SER A 115 1.38 -12.14 -12.74
N ALA A 116 1.13 -10.91 -13.20
CA ALA A 116 -0.01 -10.61 -14.06
C ALA A 116 0.11 -11.33 -15.42
N ASN A 117 1.29 -11.33 -16.05
CA ASN A 117 1.53 -12.05 -17.29
C ASN A 117 1.31 -13.55 -17.14
N LEU A 118 1.82 -14.16 -16.07
CA LEU A 118 1.55 -15.58 -15.73
C LEU A 118 0.06 -15.85 -15.58
N ALA A 119 -0.67 -14.98 -14.89
CA ALA A 119 -2.12 -15.12 -14.76
C ALA A 119 -2.83 -15.06 -16.10
N PHE A 120 -2.41 -14.20 -17.04
CA PHE A 120 -2.92 -14.16 -18.42
C PHE A 120 -2.54 -15.40 -19.22
N GLU A 121 -1.32 -15.88 -19.11
CA GLU A 121 -0.81 -17.04 -19.84
C GLU A 121 -1.56 -18.32 -19.46
N HIS A 122 -1.74 -18.56 -18.17
CA HIS A 122 -2.36 -19.75 -17.65
C HIS A 122 -3.89 -19.66 -17.49
N TYR A 123 -4.48 -18.52 -17.92
CA TYR A 123 -5.93 -18.38 -17.86
C TYR A 123 -6.64 -19.34 -18.81
N SER A 124 -7.51 -20.18 -18.22
CA SER A 124 -8.32 -21.16 -18.93
C SER A 124 -9.83 -20.95 -18.78
N GLY A 125 -10.24 -19.77 -18.28
CA GLY A 125 -11.66 -19.42 -18.08
C GLY A 125 -12.38 -19.02 -19.37
N ARG A 126 -13.58 -18.43 -19.22
CA ARG A 126 -14.47 -18.13 -20.35
C ARG A 126 -14.37 -16.71 -20.87
N SER A 127 -13.76 -15.79 -20.13
CA SER A 127 -13.68 -14.38 -20.49
C SER A 127 -12.60 -14.14 -21.57
N SER A 128 -12.84 -13.16 -22.44
CA SER A 128 -11.86 -12.79 -23.45
C SER A 128 -10.63 -12.08 -22.84
N ARG A 129 -9.48 -12.17 -23.50
CA ARG A 129 -8.28 -11.43 -23.07
C ARG A 129 -8.51 -9.93 -23.00
N THR A 130 -9.35 -9.38 -23.85
CA THR A 130 -9.78 -7.97 -23.80
C THR A 130 -10.52 -7.66 -22.51
N GLN A 131 -11.43 -8.55 -22.10
CA GLN A 131 -12.17 -8.39 -20.85
C GLN A 131 -11.25 -8.49 -19.63
N LEU A 132 -10.28 -9.41 -19.64
CA LEU A 132 -9.30 -9.52 -18.54
C LEU A 132 -8.47 -8.24 -18.40
N ARG A 133 -7.97 -7.69 -19.52
CA ARG A 133 -7.23 -6.41 -19.53
C ARG A 133 -8.08 -5.25 -19.02
N HIS A 134 -9.36 -5.23 -19.39
CA HIS A 134 -10.29 -4.22 -18.88
C HIS A 134 -10.41 -4.28 -17.36
N TRP A 135 -10.57 -5.47 -16.78
CA TRP A 135 -10.64 -5.64 -15.33
C TRP A 135 -9.33 -5.25 -14.62
N VAL A 136 -8.18 -5.58 -15.20
CA VAL A 136 -6.89 -5.11 -14.66
C VAL A 136 -6.81 -3.58 -14.67
N ALA A 137 -7.21 -2.93 -15.77
CA ALA A 137 -7.24 -1.48 -15.86
C ALA A 137 -8.20 -0.84 -14.83
N GLU A 138 -9.39 -1.43 -14.62
CA GLU A 138 -10.31 -1.00 -13.57
C GLU A 138 -9.68 -1.10 -12.17
N GLY A 139 -8.93 -2.17 -11.92
CA GLY A 139 -8.20 -2.34 -10.65
C GLY A 139 -7.15 -1.24 -10.42
N ILE A 140 -6.33 -0.95 -11.43
CA ILE A 140 -5.33 0.14 -11.36
C ILE A 140 -6.01 1.49 -11.08
N GLN A 141 -7.10 1.80 -11.78
CA GLN A 141 -7.85 3.04 -11.58
C GLN A 141 -8.45 3.14 -10.17
N ALA A 142 -8.85 2.01 -9.61
CA ALA A 142 -9.42 1.96 -8.27
C ALA A 142 -8.42 2.38 -7.19
N VAL A 143 -7.13 2.10 -7.33
CA VAL A 143 -6.08 2.56 -6.39
C VAL A 143 -6.05 4.08 -6.33
N ALA A 144 -6.02 4.75 -7.47
CA ALA A 144 -6.03 6.22 -7.53
C ALA A 144 -7.27 6.82 -6.85
N SER A 145 -8.43 6.15 -6.97
CA SER A 145 -9.64 6.56 -6.25
C SER A 145 -9.53 6.39 -4.74
N VAL A 146 -9.03 5.24 -4.29
CA VAL A 146 -8.85 4.97 -2.85
C VAL A 146 -7.84 5.94 -2.24
N GLN A 147 -6.70 6.15 -2.88
CA GLN A 147 -5.69 7.11 -2.40
C GLN A 147 -6.24 8.53 -2.32
N ARG A 148 -6.95 8.99 -3.35
CA ARG A 148 -7.58 10.31 -3.33
C ARG A 148 -8.57 10.45 -2.16
N ASP A 149 -9.36 9.41 -1.88
CA ASP A 149 -10.31 9.42 -0.77
C ASP A 149 -9.56 9.47 0.57
N VAL A 150 -8.48 8.70 0.74
CA VAL A 150 -7.62 8.73 1.93
C VAL A 150 -6.98 10.11 2.11
N MET A 151 -6.39 10.67 1.05
CA MET A 151 -5.74 12.00 1.12
C MET A 151 -6.73 13.10 1.47
N ARG A 152 -7.97 13.03 0.97
CA ARG A 152 -9.02 13.99 1.36
C ARG A 152 -9.35 13.94 2.84
N THR A 153 -9.32 12.76 3.46
CA THR A 153 -9.59 12.63 4.91
C THR A 153 -8.44 13.18 5.77
N ILE A 154 -7.21 13.18 5.25
CA ILE A 154 -6.03 13.70 5.97
C ILE A 154 -5.92 15.23 5.82
N LEU A 155 -6.38 15.77 4.69
CA LEU A 155 -6.21 17.20 4.35
C LEU A 155 -7.37 18.11 4.82
N VAL A 156 -8.46 17.54 5.30
CA VAL A 156 -9.69 18.30 5.67
C VAL A 156 -9.84 18.48 7.19
N ASP A 157 -9.01 17.84 8.01
CA ASP A 157 -8.92 18.02 9.45
C ASP A 157 -7.72 18.92 9.82
#